data_1372081a95dc747e87bc2103aadb20db
#
_entry.id   1372081a95dc747e87bc2103aadb20db
#
_cell.length_a   1.000
_cell.length_b   1.000
_cell.length_c   1.000
_cell.angle_alpha   90.00
_cell.angle_beta   90.00
_cell.angle_gamma   90.00
#
_symmetry.space_group_name_H-M   'P 1'
#
loop_
_entity.id
_entity.type
_entity.pdbx_description
1 polymer ?
#
loop_
_entity_poly.entity_id
_entity_poly.type
_entity_poly.pdbx_seq_one_letter_code
_entity_poly.pdbx_strand_id
1 'polypeptide(L)'
;MSKFSLITKGLLKENPTFVLVLGMCPTLATTTSAMNGLEMGLATMFVLILSNIVISLIAPVVPDKVHIPVYIVVIATFVTVLQLLMQAFTPDVYKTLGLFIPLIVVNCIILGRAEAFANKNGVWDSALDGIGIGLGFTLSLTVIGIVREILGSGAVFGFKFITGDGILAFVMAPGAFLVLGYLMVFFNKLAKK
;
A
#
# COMPACT_ATOMS: atom_id res chain seq x y z
N MET A 1 -4.72 10.62 -22.85
CA MET A 1 -3.90 11.16 -21.75
C MET A 1 -2.49 10.59 -21.90
N SER A 2 -1.45 11.38 -21.63
CA SER A 2 -0.07 10.87 -21.73
C SER A 2 0.14 9.79 -20.66
N LYS A 3 0.70 8.64 -21.03
CA LYS A 3 0.94 7.48 -20.14
C LYS A 3 1.76 7.83 -18.90
N PHE A 4 2.66 8.81 -19.03
CA PHE A 4 3.48 9.32 -17.94
C PHE A 4 2.65 10.14 -16.92
N SER A 5 1.59 10.79 -17.38
CA SER A 5 0.66 11.54 -16.50
C SER A 5 -0.10 10.63 -15.53
N LEU A 6 -0.36 9.37 -15.89
CA LEU A 6 -1.02 8.39 -15.01
C LEU A 6 -0.16 8.05 -13.78
N ILE A 7 1.15 7.84 -13.99
CA ILE A 7 2.08 7.52 -12.89
C ILE A 7 2.25 8.70 -11.94
N THR A 8 2.46 9.90 -12.49
CA THR A 8 2.63 11.12 -11.67
C THR A 8 1.35 11.50 -10.92
N LYS A 9 0.19 11.20 -11.51
CA LYS A 9 -1.11 11.43 -10.89
C LYS A 9 -1.31 10.55 -9.65
N GLY A 10 -0.94 9.27 -9.72
CA GLY A 10 -1.02 8.34 -8.59
C GLY A 10 -0.05 8.68 -7.44
N LEU A 11 1.10 9.30 -7.78
CA LEU A 11 2.11 9.63 -6.77
C LEU A 11 1.72 10.84 -5.90
N LEU A 12 1.18 11.91 -6.49
CA LEU A 12 0.92 13.19 -5.80
C LEU A 12 -0.55 13.57 -5.75
N LYS A 13 -1.27 13.58 -6.89
CA LYS A 13 -2.64 14.07 -6.96
C LYS A 13 -3.68 13.08 -6.45
N GLU A 14 -3.47 11.80 -6.70
CA GLU A 14 -4.33 10.69 -6.26
C GLU A 14 -3.57 9.74 -5.33
N ASN A 15 -2.78 10.30 -4.41
CA ASN A 15 -2.09 9.47 -3.42
C ASN A 15 -3.12 8.68 -2.60
N PRO A 16 -3.01 7.32 -2.59
CA PRO A 16 -4.06 6.49 -2.00
C PRO A 16 -4.22 6.73 -0.50
N THR A 17 -3.12 6.96 0.23
CA THR A 17 -3.16 7.11 1.68
C THR A 17 -3.51 8.53 2.11
N PHE A 18 -2.86 9.54 1.53
CA PHE A 18 -3.00 10.93 1.99
C PHE A 18 -4.18 11.67 1.37
N VAL A 19 -4.60 11.29 0.15
CA VAL A 19 -5.70 11.97 -0.56
C VAL A 19 -6.97 11.13 -0.57
N LEU A 20 -6.88 9.86 -0.93
CA LEU A 20 -8.03 8.96 -1.01
C LEU A 20 -8.40 8.32 0.33
N VAL A 21 -7.50 8.36 1.32
CA VAL A 21 -7.68 7.75 2.65
C VAL A 21 -7.98 6.24 2.55
N LEU A 22 -7.35 5.58 1.57
CA LEU A 22 -7.47 4.15 1.33
C LEU A 22 -6.24 3.40 1.86
N GLY A 23 -6.41 2.13 2.20
CA GLY A 23 -5.31 1.28 2.68
C GLY A 23 -4.85 1.60 4.10
N MET A 24 -5.74 2.10 4.95
CA MET A 24 -5.41 2.46 6.33
C MET A 24 -5.02 1.25 7.18
N CYS A 25 -5.63 0.08 6.94
CA CYS A 25 -5.35 -1.12 7.74
C CYS A 25 -3.87 -1.52 7.72
N PRO A 26 -3.23 -1.75 6.56
CA PRO A 26 -1.80 -2.01 6.53
C PRO A 26 -0.97 -0.80 6.95
N THR A 27 -1.42 0.42 6.66
CA THR A 27 -0.73 1.64 7.08
C THR A 27 -0.55 1.73 8.59
N LEU A 28 -1.56 1.39 9.37
CA LEU A 28 -1.48 1.42 10.83
C LEU A 28 -0.72 0.23 11.41
N ALA A 29 -0.85 -0.93 10.79
CA ALA A 29 -0.31 -2.18 11.30
C ALA A 29 1.19 -2.34 11.03
N THR A 30 1.68 -1.97 9.82
CA THR A 30 3.04 -2.30 9.38
C THR A 30 4.05 -1.15 9.51
N THR A 31 3.61 0.09 9.71
CA THR A 31 4.48 1.27 9.78
C THR A 31 5.16 1.49 11.13
N THR A 32 5.35 0.44 11.93
CA THR A 32 6.15 0.49 13.16
C THR A 32 7.64 0.69 12.89
N SER A 33 8.11 0.24 11.72
CA SER A 33 9.44 0.49 11.18
C SER A 33 9.34 0.95 9.73
N ALA A 34 10.27 1.78 9.29
CA ALA A 34 10.34 2.26 7.91
C ALA A 34 10.58 1.11 6.93
N MET A 35 11.40 0.11 7.32
CA MET A 35 11.69 -1.06 6.50
C MET A 35 10.45 -1.91 6.26
N ASN A 36 9.69 -2.21 7.32
CA ASN A 36 8.43 -2.97 7.22
C ASN A 36 7.41 -2.25 6.33
N GLY A 37 7.33 -0.91 6.43
CA GLY A 37 6.47 -0.08 5.59
C GLY A 37 6.85 -0.18 4.11
N LEU A 38 8.15 -0.13 3.79
CA LEU A 38 8.67 -0.25 2.43
C LEU A 38 8.41 -1.63 1.84
N GLU A 39 8.72 -2.68 2.58
CA GLU A 39 8.51 -4.07 2.16
C GLU A 39 7.03 -4.37 1.88
N MET A 40 6.15 -3.93 2.79
CA MET A 40 4.69 -4.09 2.64
C MET A 40 4.15 -3.29 1.45
N GLY A 41 4.68 -2.08 1.22
CA GLY A 41 4.34 -1.26 0.07
C GLY A 41 4.70 -1.94 -1.25
N LEU A 42 5.91 -2.47 -1.36
CA LEU A 42 6.37 -3.21 -2.55
C LEU A 42 5.56 -4.49 -2.78
N ALA A 43 5.27 -5.25 -1.73
CA ALA A 43 4.43 -6.44 -1.81
C ALA A 43 3.02 -6.10 -2.33
N THR A 44 2.41 -5.04 -1.79
CA THR A 44 1.09 -4.56 -2.22
C THR A 44 1.12 -4.07 -3.67
N MET A 45 2.17 -3.35 -4.08
CA MET A 45 2.35 -2.88 -5.46
C MET A 45 2.43 -4.05 -6.45
N PHE A 46 3.18 -5.10 -6.12
CA PHE A 46 3.30 -6.29 -6.94
C PHE A 46 1.94 -6.98 -7.16
N VAL A 47 1.19 -7.21 -6.08
CA VAL A 47 -0.15 -7.81 -6.17
C VAL A 47 -1.10 -6.90 -6.94
N LEU A 48 -1.05 -5.57 -6.72
CA LEU A 48 -1.91 -4.60 -7.39
C LEU A 48 -1.72 -4.62 -8.91
N ILE A 49 -0.48 -4.67 -9.39
CA ILE A 49 -0.18 -4.72 -10.82
C ILE A 49 -0.72 -6.01 -11.44
N LEU A 50 -0.41 -7.16 -10.84
CA LEU A 50 -0.86 -8.46 -11.36
C LEU A 50 -2.37 -8.61 -11.32
N SER A 51 -3.01 -8.22 -10.22
CA SER A 51 -4.47 -8.29 -10.10
C SER A 51 -5.17 -7.36 -11.10
N ASN A 52 -4.69 -6.13 -11.30
CA ASN A 52 -5.25 -5.20 -12.26
C ASN A 52 -5.17 -5.73 -13.70
N ILE A 53 -4.05 -6.37 -14.08
CA ILE A 53 -3.88 -7.00 -15.40
C ILE A 53 -4.92 -8.10 -15.60
N VAL A 54 -5.03 -9.01 -14.65
CA VAL A 54 -5.94 -10.17 -14.78
C VAL A 54 -7.40 -9.75 -14.69
N ILE A 55 -7.73 -8.82 -13.80
CA ILE A 55 -9.10 -8.29 -13.67
C ILE A 55 -9.53 -7.59 -14.96
N SER A 56 -8.66 -6.77 -15.56
CA SER A 56 -8.95 -6.11 -16.83
C SER A 56 -9.18 -7.11 -17.99
N LEU A 57 -8.53 -8.28 -17.96
CA LEU A 57 -8.75 -9.35 -18.92
C LEU A 57 -10.09 -10.10 -18.70
N ILE A 58 -10.48 -10.30 -17.45
CA ILE A 58 -11.65 -11.08 -17.07
C ILE A 58 -12.93 -10.22 -17.02
N ALA A 59 -12.79 -8.91 -16.82
CA ALA A 59 -13.89 -7.96 -16.67
C ALA A 59 -15.02 -8.14 -17.72
N PRO A 60 -14.75 -8.29 -19.03
CA PRO A 60 -15.81 -8.43 -20.02
C PRO A 60 -16.62 -9.75 -19.93
N VAL A 61 -16.12 -10.74 -19.19
CA VAL A 61 -16.76 -12.06 -19.04
C VAL A 61 -17.57 -12.16 -17.75
N VAL A 62 -17.25 -11.35 -16.74
CA VAL A 62 -17.86 -11.43 -15.41
C VAL A 62 -19.14 -10.58 -15.36
N PRO A 63 -20.30 -11.17 -14.95
CA PRO A 63 -21.54 -10.42 -14.79
C PRO A 63 -21.47 -9.43 -13.62
N ASP A 64 -22.12 -8.26 -13.76
CA ASP A 64 -22.10 -7.17 -12.75
C ASP A 64 -22.53 -7.58 -11.33
N LYS A 65 -23.33 -8.62 -11.19
CA LYS A 65 -23.83 -9.07 -9.89
C LYS A 65 -22.81 -9.81 -9.03
N VAL A 66 -21.75 -10.37 -9.64
CA VAL A 66 -20.77 -11.25 -8.97
C VAL A 66 -19.32 -10.81 -9.16
N HIS A 67 -19.07 -9.62 -9.72
CA HIS A 67 -17.70 -9.19 -10.01
C HIS A 67 -16.85 -8.99 -8.75
N ILE A 68 -17.39 -8.44 -7.65
CA ILE A 68 -16.64 -8.23 -6.41
C ILE A 68 -16.12 -9.55 -5.81
N PRO A 69 -16.93 -10.61 -5.61
CA PRO A 69 -16.44 -11.90 -5.15
C PRO A 69 -15.37 -12.50 -6.06
N VAL A 70 -15.52 -12.38 -7.38
CA VAL A 70 -14.55 -12.90 -8.36
C VAL A 70 -13.22 -12.16 -8.22
N TYR A 71 -13.23 -10.84 -8.09
CA TYR A 71 -12.01 -10.05 -7.91
C TYR A 71 -11.27 -10.40 -6.61
N ILE A 72 -12.01 -10.63 -5.53
CA ILE A 72 -11.41 -11.07 -4.26
C ILE A 72 -10.70 -12.43 -4.43
N VAL A 73 -11.27 -13.37 -5.15
CA VAL A 73 -10.65 -14.68 -5.41
C VAL A 73 -9.37 -14.52 -6.22
N VAL A 74 -9.38 -13.69 -7.26
CA VAL A 74 -8.20 -13.40 -8.08
C VAL A 74 -7.09 -12.77 -7.22
N ILE A 75 -7.42 -11.76 -6.42
CA ILE A 75 -6.47 -11.09 -5.53
C ILE A 75 -5.91 -12.08 -4.50
N ALA A 76 -6.76 -12.91 -3.89
CA ALA A 76 -6.37 -13.92 -2.92
C ALA A 76 -5.39 -14.94 -3.51
N THR A 77 -5.59 -15.35 -4.76
CA THR A 77 -4.68 -16.25 -5.47
C THR A 77 -3.29 -15.63 -5.61
N PHE A 78 -3.19 -14.37 -6.04
CA PHE A 78 -1.90 -13.68 -6.16
C PHE A 78 -1.23 -13.45 -4.82
N VAL A 79 -1.99 -13.13 -3.78
CA VAL A 79 -1.45 -12.97 -2.42
C VAL A 79 -0.91 -14.29 -1.88
N THR A 80 -1.58 -15.42 -2.14
CA THR A 80 -1.08 -16.74 -1.77
C THR A 80 0.21 -17.09 -2.50
N VAL A 81 0.28 -16.81 -3.81
CA VAL A 81 1.51 -17.00 -4.58
C VAL A 81 2.64 -16.13 -4.03
N LEU A 82 2.37 -14.85 -3.75
CA LEU A 82 3.35 -13.96 -3.12
C LEU A 82 3.83 -14.50 -1.77
N GLN A 83 2.92 -14.98 -0.94
CA GLN A 83 3.24 -15.55 0.37
C GLN A 83 4.18 -16.74 0.26
N LEU A 84 3.91 -17.66 -0.67
CA LEU A 84 4.77 -18.81 -0.93
C LEU A 84 6.15 -18.42 -1.47
N LEU A 85 6.19 -17.41 -2.36
CA LEU A 85 7.45 -16.87 -2.87
C LEU A 85 8.28 -16.22 -1.75
N MET A 86 7.66 -15.41 -0.90
CA MET A 86 8.34 -14.78 0.24
C MET A 86 8.85 -15.82 1.23
N GLN A 87 8.09 -16.88 1.48
CA GLN A 87 8.50 -17.98 2.36
C GLN A 87 9.71 -18.73 1.80
N ALA A 88 9.81 -18.88 0.48
CA ALA A 88 10.90 -19.59 -0.18
C ALA A 88 12.17 -18.75 -0.30
N PHE A 89 12.07 -17.48 -0.65
CA PHE A 89 13.23 -16.63 -0.99
C PHE A 89 13.65 -15.69 0.15
N THR A 90 12.70 -15.21 0.97
CA THR A 90 12.95 -14.22 2.02
C THR A 90 12.27 -14.63 3.33
N PRO A 91 12.76 -15.69 4.00
CA PRO A 91 12.13 -16.20 5.22
C PRO A 91 12.17 -15.21 6.39
N ASP A 92 13.14 -14.30 6.44
CA ASP A 92 13.25 -13.29 7.49
C ASP A 92 12.15 -12.20 7.34
N VAL A 93 11.91 -11.74 6.12
CA VAL A 93 10.81 -10.81 5.80
C VAL A 93 9.46 -11.49 6.06
N TYR A 94 9.34 -12.76 5.73
CA TYR A 94 8.12 -13.53 5.99
C TYR A 94 7.82 -13.65 7.50
N LYS A 95 8.81 -13.79 8.37
CA LYS A 95 8.60 -13.83 9.83
C LYS A 95 8.04 -12.52 10.37
N THR A 96 8.44 -11.39 9.83
CA THR A 96 7.98 -10.06 10.28
C THR A 96 6.64 -9.66 9.68
N LEU A 97 6.41 -9.94 8.40
CA LEU A 97 5.23 -9.51 7.65
C LEU A 97 4.16 -10.59 7.46
N GLY A 98 4.44 -11.85 7.77
CA GLY A 98 3.56 -12.98 7.48
C GLY A 98 2.14 -12.85 8.03
N LEU A 99 1.98 -12.23 9.20
CA LEU A 99 0.66 -11.92 9.78
C LEU A 99 -0.09 -10.82 9.04
N PHE A 100 0.62 -9.96 8.31
CA PHE A 100 0.04 -8.80 7.62
C PHE A 100 -0.21 -9.06 6.13
N ILE A 101 0.40 -10.09 5.54
CA ILE A 101 0.20 -10.45 4.13
C ILE A 101 -1.28 -10.74 3.81
N PRO A 102 -2.07 -11.44 4.63
CA PRO A 102 -3.50 -11.62 4.38
C PRO A 102 -4.31 -10.31 4.32
N LEU A 103 -3.83 -9.22 4.96
CA LEU A 103 -4.47 -7.91 4.86
C LEU A 103 -4.40 -7.30 3.46
N ILE A 104 -3.48 -7.78 2.61
CA ILE A 104 -3.38 -7.36 1.21
C ILE A 104 -4.63 -7.79 0.43
N VAL A 105 -5.21 -8.95 0.74
CA VAL A 105 -6.41 -9.46 0.05
C VAL A 105 -7.61 -8.52 0.21
N VAL A 106 -7.81 -8.02 1.43
CA VAL A 106 -8.92 -7.12 1.78
C VAL A 106 -8.53 -5.65 1.71
N ASN A 107 -7.39 -5.34 1.12
CA ASN A 107 -6.91 -3.96 1.02
C ASN A 107 -7.82 -3.13 0.12
N CYS A 108 -8.38 -2.06 0.69
CA CYS A 108 -9.29 -1.14 0.00
C CYS A 108 -8.68 -0.52 -1.26
N ILE A 109 -7.35 -0.39 -1.32
CA ILE A 109 -6.66 0.14 -2.51
C ILE A 109 -6.80 -0.82 -3.68
N ILE A 110 -6.49 -2.12 -3.46
CA ILE A 110 -6.50 -3.12 -4.53
C ILE A 110 -7.92 -3.32 -5.04
N LEU A 111 -8.87 -3.54 -4.12
CA LEU A 111 -10.27 -3.72 -4.48
C LEU A 111 -10.87 -2.46 -5.10
N GLY A 112 -10.57 -1.28 -4.56
CA GLY A 112 -11.04 -0.01 -5.08
C GLY A 112 -10.52 0.30 -6.49
N ARG A 113 -9.26 -0.02 -6.79
CA ARG A 113 -8.69 0.17 -8.14
C ARG A 113 -9.16 -0.90 -9.13
N ALA A 114 -9.34 -2.12 -8.66
CA ALA A 114 -9.94 -3.19 -9.47
C ALA A 114 -11.32 -2.79 -10.00
N GLU A 115 -12.18 -2.26 -9.14
CA GLU A 115 -13.54 -1.85 -9.47
C GLU A 115 -13.60 -0.52 -10.23
N ALA A 116 -12.89 0.50 -9.73
CA ALA A 116 -12.97 1.85 -10.29
C ALA A 116 -12.24 2.01 -11.62
N PHE A 117 -11.16 1.29 -11.84
CA PHE A 117 -10.27 1.49 -12.97
C PHE A 117 -10.08 0.24 -13.84
N ALA A 118 -9.64 -0.88 -13.29
CA ALA A 118 -9.30 -2.07 -14.07
C ALA A 118 -10.50 -2.68 -14.79
N ASN A 119 -11.67 -2.62 -14.18
CA ASN A 119 -12.94 -3.07 -14.77
C ASN A 119 -13.36 -2.28 -16.02
N LYS A 120 -12.91 -1.02 -16.17
CA LYS A 120 -13.36 -0.10 -17.23
C LYS A 120 -12.31 0.22 -18.30
N ASN A 121 -11.05 -0.07 -18.02
CA ASN A 121 -9.92 0.32 -18.86
C ASN A 121 -9.16 -0.90 -19.39
N GLY A 122 -8.37 -0.67 -20.44
CA GLY A 122 -7.54 -1.71 -21.03
C GLY A 122 -6.39 -2.16 -20.13
N VAL A 123 -5.85 -3.34 -20.42
CA VAL A 123 -4.80 -4.01 -19.63
C VAL A 123 -3.56 -3.14 -19.41
N TRP A 124 -3.10 -2.44 -20.44
CA TRP A 124 -1.91 -1.59 -20.36
C TRP A 124 -2.10 -0.38 -19.44
N ASP A 125 -3.25 0.28 -19.54
CA ASP A 125 -3.57 1.43 -18.70
C ASP A 125 -3.77 1.01 -17.24
N SER A 126 -4.38 -0.16 -17.03
CA SER A 126 -4.56 -0.76 -15.70
C SER A 126 -3.24 -1.16 -15.03
N ALA A 127 -2.27 -1.65 -15.80
CA ALA A 127 -0.93 -1.95 -15.29
C ALA A 127 -0.18 -0.67 -14.89
N LEU A 128 -0.22 0.37 -15.73
CA LEU A 128 0.41 1.66 -15.45
C LEU A 128 -0.22 2.37 -14.24
N ASP A 129 -1.53 2.29 -14.09
CA ASP A 129 -2.24 2.77 -12.92
C ASP A 129 -1.81 2.03 -11.65
N GLY A 130 -1.70 0.69 -11.73
CA GLY A 130 -1.20 -0.14 -10.63
C GLY A 130 0.20 0.26 -10.18
N ILE A 131 1.11 0.58 -11.11
CA ILE A 131 2.46 1.08 -10.79
C ILE A 131 2.37 2.45 -10.10
N GLY A 132 1.60 3.40 -10.65
CA GLY A 132 1.48 4.75 -10.11
C GLY A 132 0.91 4.79 -8.69
N ILE A 133 -0.19 4.09 -8.48
CA ILE A 133 -0.84 3.98 -7.16
C ILE A 133 0.01 3.16 -6.18
N GLY A 134 0.62 2.06 -6.65
CA GLY A 134 1.50 1.24 -5.82
C GLY A 134 2.74 1.98 -5.32
N LEU A 135 3.39 2.78 -6.19
CA LEU A 135 4.49 3.65 -5.80
C LEU A 135 4.03 4.73 -4.81
N GLY A 136 2.88 5.37 -5.05
CA GLY A 136 2.30 6.35 -4.14
C GLY A 136 2.04 5.75 -2.75
N PHE A 137 1.52 4.53 -2.70
CA PHE A 137 1.29 3.80 -1.45
C PHE A 137 2.58 3.45 -0.72
N THR A 138 3.56 2.89 -1.43
CA THR A 138 4.87 2.54 -0.87
C THR A 138 5.56 3.76 -0.27
N LEU A 139 5.56 4.88 -0.99
CA LEU A 139 6.12 6.14 -0.50
C LEU A 139 5.40 6.62 0.76
N SER A 140 4.08 6.57 0.80
CA SER A 140 3.29 6.99 1.97
C SER A 140 3.58 6.12 3.19
N LEU A 141 3.63 4.79 3.04
CA LEU A 141 3.98 3.87 4.11
C LEU A 141 5.40 4.12 4.66
N THR A 142 6.35 4.34 3.75
CA THR A 142 7.73 4.59 4.13
C THR A 142 7.87 5.90 4.91
N VAL A 143 7.23 6.99 4.45
CA VAL A 143 7.24 8.28 5.13
C VAL A 143 6.62 8.19 6.53
N ILE A 144 5.46 7.55 6.65
CA ILE A 144 4.80 7.33 7.94
C ILE A 144 5.68 6.47 8.85
N GLY A 145 6.28 5.40 8.30
CA GLY A 145 7.20 4.53 9.02
C GLY A 145 8.42 5.27 9.56
N ILE A 146 9.07 6.11 8.74
CA ILE A 146 10.21 6.94 9.15
C ILE A 146 9.82 7.86 10.32
N VAL A 147 8.72 8.60 10.20
CA VAL A 147 8.27 9.53 11.24
C VAL A 147 7.97 8.78 12.54
N ARG A 148 7.28 7.65 12.47
CA ARG A 148 6.97 6.82 13.64
C ARG A 148 8.21 6.19 14.26
N GLU A 149 9.17 5.74 13.46
CA GLU A 149 10.43 5.16 13.95
C GLU A 149 11.30 6.20 14.65
N ILE A 150 11.35 7.44 14.11
CA ILE A 150 12.06 8.57 14.77
C ILE A 150 11.43 8.89 16.11
N LEU A 151 10.11 9.03 16.19
CA LEU A 151 9.40 9.44 17.40
C LEU A 151 9.31 8.31 18.44
N GLY A 152 9.23 7.05 17.98
CA GLY A 152 9.01 5.90 18.85
C GLY A 152 10.28 5.24 19.39
N SER A 153 11.34 5.16 18.58
CA SER A 153 12.60 4.50 18.96
C SER A 153 13.84 5.34 18.77
N GLY A 154 13.71 6.57 18.23
CA GLY A 154 14.86 7.42 17.91
C GLY A 154 15.81 6.80 16.89
N ALA A 155 15.32 5.88 16.08
CA ALA A 155 16.04 5.18 15.04
C ALA A 155 15.48 5.53 13.65
N VAL A 156 16.27 5.33 12.60
CA VAL A 156 15.83 5.41 11.20
C VAL A 156 16.46 4.24 10.47
N PHE A 157 15.66 3.41 9.84
CA PHE A 157 16.12 2.17 9.16
C PHE A 157 16.99 1.27 10.06
N GLY A 158 16.68 1.18 11.36
CA GLY A 158 17.43 0.39 12.32
C GLY A 158 18.70 1.04 12.88
N PHE A 159 19.09 2.22 12.40
CA PHE A 159 20.21 2.98 12.96
C PHE A 159 19.71 3.89 14.10
N LYS A 160 20.12 3.61 15.34
CA LYS A 160 19.78 4.44 16.50
C LYS A 160 20.58 5.76 16.45
N PHE A 161 19.84 6.87 16.36
CA PHE A 161 20.41 8.23 16.45
C PHE A 161 20.31 8.82 17.86
N ILE A 162 19.34 8.40 18.65
CA ILE A 162 19.09 8.92 19.99
C ILE A 162 19.28 7.78 20.98
N THR A 163 20.19 7.96 21.95
CA THR A 163 20.42 7.07 23.09
C THR A 163 19.38 7.34 24.18
N GLY A 164 18.13 6.94 23.93
CA GLY A 164 17.03 7.08 24.89
C GLY A 164 15.85 6.22 24.47
N ASP A 165 14.99 5.85 25.41
CA ASP A 165 13.72 5.21 25.13
C ASP A 165 12.78 6.26 24.54
N GLY A 166 12.34 6.07 23.28
CA GLY A 166 11.37 6.93 22.63
C GLY A 166 9.98 6.84 23.28
N ILE A 167 9.07 7.67 22.79
CA ILE A 167 7.69 7.69 23.31
C ILE A 167 6.92 6.46 22.77
N LEU A 168 6.72 5.46 23.62
CA LEU A 168 6.05 4.21 23.28
C LEU A 168 4.66 4.42 22.66
N ALA A 169 3.99 5.53 23.00
CA ALA A 169 2.69 5.89 22.45
C ALA A 169 2.68 6.02 20.91
N PHE A 170 3.81 6.43 20.29
CA PHE A 170 3.92 6.54 18.84
C PHE A 170 4.19 5.20 18.13
N VAL A 171 4.69 4.21 18.84
CA VAL A 171 4.81 2.83 18.34
C VAL A 171 3.44 2.15 18.29
N MET A 172 2.55 2.51 19.23
CA MET A 172 1.20 1.97 19.30
C MET A 172 0.26 2.59 18.24
N ALA A 173 -0.88 1.94 18.02
CA ALA A 173 -1.88 2.37 17.03
C ALA A 173 -2.39 3.82 17.22
N PRO A 174 -2.64 4.35 18.43
CA PRO A 174 -3.06 5.75 18.61
C PRO A 174 -2.04 6.76 18.06
N GLY A 175 -0.74 6.49 18.22
CA GLY A 175 0.31 7.34 17.67
C GLY A 175 0.36 7.33 16.15
N ALA A 176 0.04 6.20 15.53
CA ALA A 176 -0.06 6.10 14.08
C ALA A 176 -1.14 7.04 13.50
N PHE A 177 -2.30 7.12 14.17
CA PHE A 177 -3.38 8.04 13.78
C PHE A 177 -2.96 9.51 13.90
N LEU A 178 -2.27 9.88 14.98
CA LEU A 178 -1.78 11.24 15.17
C LEU A 178 -0.79 11.63 14.05
N VAL A 179 0.22 10.79 13.81
CA VAL A 179 1.22 11.02 12.75
C VAL A 179 0.53 11.11 11.39
N LEU A 180 -0.39 10.22 11.09
CA LEU A 180 -1.13 10.24 9.85
C LEU A 180 -1.94 11.54 9.67
N GLY A 181 -2.66 11.98 10.72
CA GLY A 181 -3.44 13.22 10.69
C GLY A 181 -2.58 14.44 10.38
N TYR A 182 -1.40 14.57 11.02
CA TYR A 182 -0.46 15.66 10.75
C TYR A 182 0.10 15.60 9.33
N LEU A 183 0.49 14.42 8.86
CA LEU A 183 1.00 14.24 7.50
C LEU A 183 -0.06 14.53 6.44
N MET A 184 -1.32 14.15 6.66
CA MET A 184 -2.43 14.48 5.75
C MET A 184 -2.63 15.99 5.60
N VAL A 185 -2.61 16.73 6.71
CA VAL A 185 -2.71 18.20 6.67
C VAL A 185 -1.53 18.80 5.91
N PHE A 186 -0.33 18.31 6.16
CA PHE A 186 0.88 18.78 5.49
C PHE A 186 0.85 18.50 3.98
N PHE A 187 0.47 17.30 3.58
CA PHE A 187 0.35 16.91 2.16
C PHE A 187 -0.76 17.70 1.44
N ASN A 188 -1.92 17.87 2.06
CA ASN A 188 -2.99 18.66 1.48
C ASN A 188 -2.62 20.14 1.29
N LYS A 189 -1.81 20.69 2.19
CA LYS A 189 -1.29 22.06 2.06
C LYS A 189 -0.27 22.18 0.91
N LEU A 190 0.55 21.15 0.70
CA LEU A 190 1.50 21.08 -0.42
C LEU A 190 0.78 20.86 -1.77
N ALA A 191 -0.21 19.98 -1.81
CA ALA A 191 -0.96 19.67 -3.03
C ALA A 191 -1.87 20.82 -3.50
N LYS A 192 -2.22 21.75 -2.60
CA LYS A 192 -3.07 22.92 -2.88
C LYS A 192 -2.30 24.14 -3.42
N LYS A 193 -0.97 24.06 -3.44
CA LYS A 193 -0.07 25.11 -3.95
C LYS A 193 0.45 24.74 -5.33
#